data_775b6dbec5c7e5ecbb591e849850ac43
#
_entry.id   775b6dbec5c7e5ecbb591e849850ac43
#
_cell.length_a   1.000
_cell.length_b   1.000
_cell.length_c   1.000
_cell.angle_alpha   90.00
_cell.angle_beta   90.00
_cell.angle_gamma   90.00
#
_symmetry.space_group_name_H-M   'P 1'
#
loop_
_entity.id
_entity.type
_entity.pdbx_description
1 polymer ?
#
loop_
_entity_poly.entity_id
_entity_poly.type
_entity_poly.pdbx_seq_one_letter_code
_entity_poly.pdbx_strand_id
1 'polypeptide(L)'
;MKTRITELFGIERPIIQGGMHFVGLAELASAVSNAGGLGLITALTQGSPENLKREVARCREMTDKPFGVNLTFLPSINPPDYPGYIQAIIDGGVKIVETAGNNPQRFMPALKEHGIKVIHKCTSVRHSLKAESIGVDALSVDGFECGGHPGEDDVPNFILLNRAAEALSVPFVASGGMANGRSLAAALALGADGINMRSEEHTSELQSP
;
A
#
# COMPACT_ATOMS: atom_id res chain seq x y z
N MET A 1 -1.27 -14.38 12.78
CA MET A 1 -2.68 -13.92 12.93
C MET A 1 -3.36 -14.04 11.58
N LYS A 2 -4.53 -14.67 11.49
CA LYS A 2 -5.23 -14.90 10.22
C LYS A 2 -6.29 -13.83 10.00
N THR A 3 -6.17 -13.04 8.94
CA THR A 3 -7.14 -12.03 8.51
C THR A 3 -7.35 -12.13 7.00
N ARG A 4 -8.37 -11.45 6.44
CA ARG A 4 -8.60 -11.44 4.99
C ARG A 4 -7.37 -10.90 4.22
N ILE A 5 -6.64 -9.92 4.79
CA ILE A 5 -5.42 -9.36 4.18
C ILE A 5 -4.27 -10.37 4.19
N THR A 6 -4.06 -11.12 5.28
CA THR A 6 -3.00 -12.13 5.32
C THR A 6 -3.26 -13.27 4.34
N GLU A 7 -4.52 -13.67 4.19
CA GLU A 7 -4.92 -14.69 3.20
C GLU A 7 -4.78 -14.19 1.76
N LEU A 8 -5.20 -12.95 1.50
CA LEU A 8 -5.14 -12.35 0.17
C LEU A 8 -3.71 -12.23 -0.36
N PHE A 9 -2.79 -11.76 0.48
CA PHE A 9 -1.41 -11.45 0.08
C PHE A 9 -0.40 -12.56 0.42
N GLY A 10 -0.81 -13.61 1.14
CA GLY A 10 0.07 -14.70 1.55
C GLY A 10 1.11 -14.30 2.60
N ILE A 11 0.79 -13.33 3.45
CA ILE A 11 1.66 -12.82 4.51
C ILE A 11 1.27 -13.37 5.89
N GLU A 12 2.22 -13.37 6.83
CA GLU A 12 2.04 -13.94 8.17
C GLU A 12 1.39 -12.95 9.16
N ARG A 13 1.65 -11.65 8.96
CA ARG A 13 1.22 -10.56 9.83
C ARG A 13 0.41 -9.55 9.02
N PRO A 14 -0.71 -9.04 9.51
CA PRO A 14 -1.55 -8.11 8.78
C PRO A 14 -0.98 -6.67 8.83
N ILE A 15 0.28 -6.54 8.44
CA ILE A 15 1.04 -5.28 8.48
C ILE A 15 1.62 -5.03 7.09
N ILE A 16 1.31 -3.89 6.52
CA ILE A 16 1.85 -3.42 5.25
C ILE A 16 2.76 -2.22 5.54
N GLN A 17 3.96 -2.23 4.99
CA GLN A 17 4.80 -1.03 4.92
C GLN A 17 4.36 -0.23 3.71
N GLY A 18 3.77 0.93 3.92
CA GLY A 18 3.29 1.81 2.85
C GLY A 18 4.41 2.32 1.94
N GLY A 19 4.04 2.74 0.74
CA GLY A 19 4.99 3.38 -0.17
C GLY A 19 5.58 4.65 0.46
N MET A 20 6.90 4.77 0.46
CA MET A 20 7.65 5.91 0.99
C MET A 20 8.64 6.42 -0.04
N HIS A 21 8.48 7.68 -0.45
CA HIS A 21 9.35 8.30 -1.43
C HIS A 21 10.78 8.39 -0.88
N PHE A 22 11.77 8.01 -1.68
CA PHE A 22 13.20 7.89 -1.36
C PHE A 22 13.60 6.84 -0.31
N VAL A 23 12.67 6.22 0.39
CA VAL A 23 12.92 5.26 1.48
C VAL A 23 12.47 3.84 1.13
N GLY A 24 11.38 3.70 0.38
CA GLY A 24 10.82 2.41 -0.02
C GLY A 24 11.67 1.72 -1.08
N LEU A 25 12.84 1.22 -0.68
CA LEU A 25 13.80 0.49 -1.49
C LEU A 25 13.78 -1.00 -1.15
N ALA A 26 14.55 -1.80 -1.88
CA ALA A 26 14.63 -3.25 -1.72
C ALA A 26 15.02 -3.68 -0.30
N GLU A 27 15.91 -2.93 0.37
CA GLU A 27 16.34 -3.21 1.75
C GLU A 27 15.16 -3.17 2.72
N LEU A 28 14.39 -2.09 2.69
CA LEU A 28 13.25 -1.95 3.59
C LEU A 28 12.14 -2.94 3.23
N ALA A 29 11.82 -3.06 1.94
CA ALA A 29 10.77 -3.96 1.47
C ALA A 29 11.08 -5.41 1.85
N SER A 30 12.31 -5.88 1.61
CA SER A 30 12.73 -7.24 1.96
C SER A 30 12.76 -7.47 3.47
N ALA A 31 13.23 -6.50 4.27
CA ALA A 31 13.26 -6.61 5.72
C ALA A 31 11.86 -6.78 6.32
N VAL A 32 10.89 -5.98 5.85
CA VAL A 32 9.48 -6.10 6.28
C VAL A 32 8.88 -7.42 5.84
N SER A 33 9.13 -7.86 4.61
CA SER A 33 8.65 -9.14 4.08
C SER A 33 9.25 -10.32 4.86
N ASN A 34 10.53 -10.30 5.15
CA ASN A 34 11.20 -11.31 5.97
C ASN A 34 10.68 -11.35 7.42
N ALA A 35 10.20 -10.22 7.94
CA ALA A 35 9.51 -10.16 9.24
C ALA A 35 8.05 -10.64 9.20
N GLY A 36 7.56 -11.08 8.02
CA GLY A 36 6.22 -11.64 7.82
C GLY A 36 5.13 -10.62 7.48
N GLY A 37 5.46 -9.35 7.27
CA GLY A 37 4.58 -8.33 6.73
C GLY A 37 4.61 -8.26 5.20
N LEU A 38 4.05 -7.21 4.62
CA LEU A 38 4.15 -6.88 3.20
C LEU A 38 5.04 -5.64 3.03
N GLY A 39 6.25 -5.83 2.53
CA GLY A 39 7.12 -4.72 2.13
C GLY A 39 6.79 -4.21 0.74
N LEU A 40 6.93 -2.90 0.51
CA LEU A 40 6.65 -2.27 -0.79
C LEU A 40 7.84 -1.46 -1.29
N ILE A 41 8.27 -1.74 -2.52
CA ILE A 41 9.21 -0.89 -3.27
C ILE A 41 8.42 0.29 -3.84
N THR A 42 8.92 1.52 -3.65
CA THR A 42 8.30 2.71 -4.23
C THR A 42 8.80 2.94 -5.67
N ALA A 43 7.92 2.74 -6.65
CA ALA A 43 8.28 2.75 -8.07
C ALA A 43 8.87 4.09 -8.53
N LEU A 44 8.21 5.20 -8.22
CA LEU A 44 8.63 6.52 -8.72
C LEU A 44 9.96 6.99 -8.13
N THR A 45 10.36 6.48 -6.97
CA THR A 45 11.69 6.70 -6.39
C THR A 45 12.82 6.20 -7.31
N GLN A 46 12.54 5.19 -8.13
CA GLN A 46 13.54 4.60 -9.02
C GLN A 46 13.88 5.48 -10.24
N GLY A 47 13.04 6.48 -10.54
CA GLY A 47 13.26 7.44 -11.63
C GLY A 47 12.99 6.90 -13.04
N SER A 48 13.04 5.58 -13.27
CA SER A 48 12.68 4.97 -14.54
C SER A 48 12.15 3.53 -14.38
N PRO A 49 11.40 3.02 -15.37
CA PRO A 49 10.95 1.61 -15.40
C PRO A 49 12.11 0.61 -15.34
N GLU A 50 13.23 0.88 -16.01
CA GLU A 50 14.42 0.02 -16.02
C GLU A 50 15.07 -0.07 -14.65
N ASN A 51 15.12 1.05 -13.93
CA ASN A 51 15.62 1.08 -12.56
C ASN A 51 14.68 0.32 -11.62
N LEU A 52 13.36 0.47 -11.78
CA LEU A 52 12.40 -0.32 -11.00
C LEU A 52 12.61 -1.82 -11.23
N LYS A 53 12.82 -2.24 -12.46
CA LYS A 53 13.08 -3.65 -12.80
C LYS A 53 14.34 -4.19 -12.09
N ARG A 54 15.41 -3.38 -12.05
CA ARG A 54 16.63 -3.72 -11.31
C ARG A 54 16.37 -3.81 -9.80
N GLU A 55 15.61 -2.87 -9.25
CA GLU A 55 15.30 -2.84 -7.83
C GLU A 55 14.40 -4.02 -7.40
N VAL A 56 13.44 -4.41 -8.24
CA VAL A 56 12.63 -5.63 -8.03
C VAL A 56 13.51 -6.88 -8.05
N ALA A 57 14.44 -6.99 -8.99
CA ALA A 57 15.38 -8.12 -9.04
C ALA A 57 16.25 -8.18 -7.77
N ARG A 58 16.78 -7.04 -7.34
CA ARG A 58 17.56 -6.92 -6.11
C ARG A 58 16.76 -7.32 -4.86
N CYS A 59 15.52 -6.92 -4.76
CA CYS A 59 14.64 -7.34 -3.66
C CYS A 59 14.43 -8.85 -3.63
N ARG A 60 14.28 -9.50 -4.80
CA ARG A 60 14.16 -10.97 -4.90
C ARG A 60 15.40 -11.73 -4.45
N GLU A 61 16.58 -11.14 -4.56
CA GLU A 61 17.82 -11.71 -4.01
C GLU A 61 17.86 -11.64 -2.48
N MET A 62 17.06 -10.74 -1.86
CA MET A 62 17.06 -10.48 -0.43
C MET A 62 15.91 -11.18 0.31
N THR A 63 14.86 -11.66 -0.40
CA THR A 63 13.70 -12.30 0.23
C THR A 63 12.98 -13.27 -0.71
N ASP A 64 12.58 -14.43 -0.16
CA ASP A 64 11.67 -15.39 -0.80
C ASP A 64 10.19 -15.10 -0.43
N LYS A 65 9.95 -14.14 0.46
CA LYS A 65 8.62 -13.79 0.93
C LYS A 65 7.90 -12.86 -0.05
N PRO A 66 6.54 -12.77 0.01
CA PRO A 66 5.79 -11.81 -0.77
C PRO A 66 6.23 -10.37 -0.50
N PHE A 67 6.45 -9.62 -1.55
CA PHE A 67 6.60 -8.17 -1.54
C PHE A 67 5.84 -7.55 -2.71
N GLY A 68 5.58 -6.26 -2.65
CA GLY A 68 4.86 -5.54 -3.68
C GLY A 68 5.59 -4.29 -4.16
N VAL A 69 4.92 -3.56 -5.05
CA VAL A 69 5.38 -2.28 -5.58
C VAL A 69 4.30 -1.23 -5.35
N ASN A 70 4.68 -0.08 -4.79
CA ASN A 70 3.81 1.09 -4.73
C ASN A 70 3.96 1.92 -6.01
N LEU A 71 2.84 2.28 -6.63
CA LEU A 71 2.77 3.15 -7.80
C LEU A 71 1.73 4.25 -7.58
N THR A 72 2.20 5.47 -7.38
CA THR A 72 1.35 6.64 -7.08
C THR A 72 1.05 7.43 -8.34
N PHE A 73 -0.24 7.67 -8.62
CA PHE A 73 -0.72 8.45 -9.76
C PHE A 73 -1.03 9.89 -9.33
N LEU A 74 -0.02 10.75 -9.37
CA LEU A 74 -0.21 12.18 -9.04
C LEU A 74 -0.38 13.02 -10.31
N PRO A 75 -1.19 14.10 -10.25
CA PRO A 75 -1.17 15.11 -11.29
C PRO A 75 0.23 15.69 -11.44
N SER A 76 0.75 15.72 -12.65
CA SER A 76 2.08 16.24 -12.95
C SER A 76 2.08 16.92 -14.32
N ILE A 77 2.84 18.02 -14.43
CA ILE A 77 3.09 18.69 -15.72
C ILE A 77 3.84 17.74 -16.67
N ASN A 78 4.77 16.94 -16.12
CA ASN A 78 5.50 15.90 -16.82
C ASN A 78 5.15 14.55 -16.17
N PRO A 79 4.06 13.87 -16.59
CA PRO A 79 3.68 12.62 -15.98
C PRO A 79 4.74 11.54 -16.21
N PRO A 80 5.03 10.72 -15.19
CA PRO A 80 5.89 9.55 -15.35
C PRO A 80 5.37 8.59 -16.43
N ASP A 81 6.26 7.79 -16.99
CA ASP A 81 5.88 6.70 -17.92
C ASP A 81 5.18 5.57 -17.17
N TYR A 82 3.93 5.81 -16.75
CA TYR A 82 3.13 4.82 -16.04
C TYR A 82 2.97 3.49 -16.80
N PRO A 83 2.75 3.48 -18.14
CA PRO A 83 2.73 2.22 -18.89
C PRO A 83 4.04 1.45 -18.77
N GLY A 84 5.18 2.11 -18.87
CA GLY A 84 6.50 1.50 -18.69
C GLY A 84 6.70 0.95 -17.27
N TYR A 85 6.27 1.67 -16.23
CA TYR A 85 6.29 1.17 -14.85
C TYR A 85 5.40 -0.06 -14.65
N ILE A 86 4.21 -0.07 -15.22
CA ILE A 86 3.32 -1.26 -15.17
C ILE A 86 3.98 -2.44 -15.88
N GLN A 87 4.59 -2.23 -17.04
CA GLN A 87 5.30 -3.29 -17.75
C GLN A 87 6.50 -3.82 -16.95
N ALA A 88 7.26 -2.94 -16.30
CA ALA A 88 8.38 -3.33 -15.44
C ALA A 88 7.91 -4.17 -14.23
N ILE A 89 6.76 -3.84 -13.65
CA ILE A 89 6.12 -4.62 -12.57
C ILE A 89 5.74 -6.03 -13.07
N ILE A 90 5.11 -6.11 -14.23
CA ILE A 90 4.69 -7.37 -14.86
C ILE A 90 5.91 -8.23 -15.19
N ASP A 91 6.89 -7.69 -15.90
CA ASP A 91 8.13 -8.37 -16.30
C ASP A 91 8.94 -8.85 -15.09
N GLY A 92 8.95 -8.03 -14.02
CA GLY A 92 9.57 -8.38 -12.74
C GLY A 92 8.83 -9.49 -11.99
N GLY A 93 7.65 -9.94 -12.48
CA GLY A 93 6.84 -10.98 -11.84
C GLY A 93 6.27 -10.59 -10.48
N VAL A 94 6.14 -9.28 -10.20
CA VAL A 94 5.51 -8.78 -8.96
C VAL A 94 4.03 -9.16 -8.96
N LYS A 95 3.52 -9.61 -7.81
CA LYS A 95 2.13 -10.09 -7.69
C LYS A 95 1.22 -9.16 -6.87
N ILE A 96 1.77 -8.14 -6.26
CA ILE A 96 1.04 -7.21 -5.41
C ILE A 96 1.43 -5.78 -5.78
N VAL A 97 0.45 -4.94 -6.05
CA VAL A 97 0.65 -3.51 -6.35
C VAL A 97 -0.22 -2.67 -5.42
N GLU A 98 0.42 -1.75 -4.71
CA GLU A 98 -0.29 -0.66 -4.02
C GLU A 98 -0.39 0.52 -4.98
N THR A 99 -1.61 0.99 -5.22
CA THR A 99 -1.84 2.22 -5.99
C THR A 99 -2.32 3.34 -5.07
N ALA A 100 -1.93 4.57 -5.36
CA ALA A 100 -2.30 5.76 -4.61
C ALA A 100 -2.54 6.95 -5.55
N GLY A 101 -3.17 8.00 -5.03
CA GLY A 101 -3.48 9.21 -5.80
C GLY A 101 -4.70 9.02 -6.69
N ASN A 102 -4.59 9.32 -7.99
CA ASN A 102 -5.70 9.23 -8.91
C ASN A 102 -6.18 7.79 -9.15
N ASN A 103 -7.43 7.68 -9.63
CA ASN A 103 -8.10 6.42 -9.92
C ASN A 103 -7.26 5.52 -10.86
N PRO A 104 -6.92 4.27 -10.44
CA PRO A 104 -6.10 3.35 -11.23
C PRO A 104 -6.86 2.65 -12.35
N GLN A 105 -8.13 2.94 -12.59
CA GLN A 105 -9.06 2.21 -13.48
C GLN A 105 -8.45 1.86 -14.85
N ARG A 106 -7.71 2.79 -15.45
CA ARG A 106 -7.10 2.60 -16.79
C ARG A 106 -6.05 1.49 -16.83
N PHE A 107 -5.44 1.17 -15.69
CA PHE A 107 -4.37 0.15 -15.57
C PHE A 107 -4.88 -1.18 -15.02
N MET A 108 -6.08 -1.21 -14.46
CA MET A 108 -6.66 -2.43 -13.87
C MET A 108 -6.70 -3.61 -14.85
N PRO A 109 -7.08 -3.46 -16.15
CA PRO A 109 -7.08 -4.59 -17.08
C PRO A 109 -5.71 -5.27 -17.19
N ALA A 110 -4.64 -4.50 -17.41
CA ALA A 110 -3.29 -5.05 -17.54
C ALA A 110 -2.81 -5.75 -16.26
N LEU A 111 -3.07 -5.17 -15.08
CA LEU A 111 -2.72 -5.77 -13.80
C LEU A 111 -3.48 -7.08 -13.55
N LYS A 112 -4.78 -7.10 -13.83
CA LYS A 112 -5.64 -8.27 -13.61
C LYS A 112 -5.33 -9.41 -14.57
N GLU A 113 -5.04 -9.13 -15.84
CA GLU A 113 -4.63 -10.14 -16.83
C GLU A 113 -3.39 -10.92 -16.39
N HIS A 114 -2.48 -10.28 -15.65
CA HIS A 114 -1.28 -10.91 -15.11
C HIS A 114 -1.43 -11.46 -13.67
N GLY A 115 -2.66 -11.51 -13.16
CA GLY A 115 -2.98 -12.04 -11.83
C GLY A 115 -2.40 -11.21 -10.67
N ILE A 116 -2.17 -9.91 -10.91
CA ILE A 116 -1.64 -8.98 -9.91
C ILE A 116 -2.78 -8.52 -9.00
N LYS A 117 -2.57 -8.65 -7.70
CA LYS A 117 -3.47 -8.13 -6.67
C LYS A 117 -3.24 -6.63 -6.47
N VAL A 118 -4.31 -5.87 -6.44
CA VAL A 118 -4.25 -4.41 -6.31
C VAL A 118 -4.86 -3.99 -4.99
N ILE A 119 -4.09 -3.28 -4.17
CA ILE A 119 -4.57 -2.51 -3.03
C ILE A 119 -4.54 -1.03 -3.39
N HIS A 120 -5.64 -0.30 -3.18
CA HIS A 120 -5.71 1.12 -3.49
C HIS A 120 -5.91 1.97 -2.25
N LYS A 121 -5.16 3.08 -2.15
CA LYS A 121 -5.26 4.03 -1.04
C LYS A 121 -6.40 5.02 -1.27
N CYS A 122 -7.26 5.15 -0.26
CA CYS A 122 -8.41 6.04 -0.27
C CYS A 122 -8.53 6.76 1.07
N THR A 123 -8.93 8.02 1.02
CA THR A 123 -9.09 8.89 2.20
C THR A 123 -10.56 9.07 2.63
N SER A 124 -11.51 8.46 1.91
CA SER A 124 -12.94 8.53 2.23
C SER A 124 -13.67 7.24 1.83
N VAL A 125 -14.79 6.97 2.49
CA VAL A 125 -15.67 5.83 2.14
C VAL A 125 -16.18 5.94 0.70
N ARG A 126 -16.51 7.14 0.23
CA ARG A 126 -16.95 7.38 -1.15
C ARG A 126 -15.90 6.95 -2.19
N HIS A 127 -14.63 7.32 -1.97
CA HIS A 127 -13.53 6.92 -2.85
C HIS A 127 -13.25 5.41 -2.74
N SER A 128 -13.36 4.84 -1.54
CA SER A 128 -13.21 3.40 -1.29
C SER A 128 -14.25 2.58 -2.07
N LEU A 129 -15.53 2.96 -2.02
CA LEU A 129 -16.60 2.32 -2.80
C LEU A 129 -16.38 2.44 -4.32
N LYS A 130 -15.87 3.59 -4.78
CA LYS A 130 -15.51 3.76 -6.18
C LYS A 130 -14.35 2.84 -6.57
N ALA A 131 -13.31 2.74 -5.75
CA ALA A 131 -12.19 1.84 -5.99
C ALA A 131 -12.64 0.36 -5.99
N GLU A 132 -13.49 -0.04 -5.05
CA GLU A 132 -14.10 -1.37 -5.03
C GLU A 132 -14.86 -1.65 -6.34
N SER A 133 -15.64 -0.71 -6.83
CA SER A 133 -16.43 -0.86 -8.08
C SER A 133 -15.59 -1.06 -9.34
N ILE A 134 -14.34 -0.66 -9.35
CA ILE A 134 -13.40 -0.88 -10.46
C ILE A 134 -12.56 -2.14 -10.31
N GLY A 135 -12.80 -2.94 -9.26
CA GLY A 135 -12.25 -4.27 -9.09
C GLY A 135 -10.89 -4.35 -8.38
N VAL A 136 -10.56 -3.40 -7.49
CA VAL A 136 -9.39 -3.58 -6.61
C VAL A 136 -9.62 -4.75 -5.65
N ASP A 137 -8.56 -5.42 -5.22
CA ASP A 137 -8.66 -6.61 -4.34
C ASP A 137 -8.69 -6.23 -2.87
N ALA A 138 -8.15 -5.08 -2.52
CA ALA A 138 -8.13 -4.54 -1.16
C ALA A 138 -8.04 -3.01 -1.17
N LEU A 139 -8.25 -2.41 -0.01
CA LEU A 139 -8.16 -0.97 0.20
C LEU A 139 -7.24 -0.63 1.37
N SER A 140 -6.49 0.47 1.24
CA SER A 140 -5.86 1.16 2.36
C SER A 140 -6.68 2.39 2.66
N VAL A 141 -7.31 2.42 3.82
CA VAL A 141 -8.19 3.52 4.24
C VAL A 141 -7.38 4.46 5.12
N ASP A 142 -7.07 5.62 4.58
CA ASP A 142 -6.17 6.61 5.18
C ASP A 142 -6.98 7.68 5.91
N GLY A 143 -6.94 7.67 7.25
CA GLY A 143 -7.54 8.72 8.08
C GLY A 143 -6.74 10.01 8.06
N PHE A 144 -7.28 11.05 8.67
CA PHE A 144 -6.66 12.37 8.79
C PHE A 144 -5.25 12.33 9.42
N GLU A 145 -4.99 11.35 10.28
CA GLU A 145 -3.71 11.14 10.96
C GLU A 145 -2.60 10.62 10.04
N CYS A 146 -2.88 10.36 8.75
CA CYS A 146 -1.86 9.87 7.84
C CYS A 146 -0.80 10.94 7.55
N GLY A 147 0.45 10.52 7.45
CA GLY A 147 1.55 11.39 7.01
C GLY A 147 1.52 11.58 5.49
N GLY A 148 2.06 12.70 5.00
CA GLY A 148 2.17 13.02 3.58
C GLY A 148 0.96 13.76 3.03
N HIS A 149 0.12 13.11 2.25
CA HIS A 149 -1.06 13.72 1.62
C HIS A 149 -2.34 13.21 2.30
N PRO A 150 -2.86 13.88 3.35
CA PRO A 150 -4.16 13.58 3.91
C PRO A 150 -5.26 13.87 2.87
N GLY A 151 -6.43 13.27 3.04
CA GLY A 151 -7.59 13.56 2.22
C GLY A 151 -8.13 14.98 2.42
N GLU A 152 -9.05 15.36 1.54
CA GLU A 152 -9.75 16.65 1.65
C GLU A 152 -10.73 16.69 2.85
N ASP A 153 -11.22 15.52 3.26
CA ASP A 153 -12.15 15.37 4.37
C ASP A 153 -11.35 15.05 5.64
N ASP A 154 -11.25 15.97 6.58
CA ASP A 154 -10.51 15.81 7.84
C ASP A 154 -11.19 14.79 8.79
N VAL A 155 -11.38 13.55 8.31
CA VAL A 155 -12.04 12.48 9.06
C VAL A 155 -11.01 11.58 9.75
N PRO A 156 -10.98 11.56 11.10
CA PRO A 156 -10.07 10.70 11.85
C PRO A 156 -10.46 9.22 11.72
N ASN A 157 -9.46 8.34 11.88
CA ASN A 157 -9.62 6.91 11.72
C ASN A 157 -10.70 6.31 12.63
N PHE A 158 -10.88 6.83 13.84
CA PHE A 158 -11.90 6.32 14.75
C PHE A 158 -13.32 6.40 14.19
N ILE A 159 -13.61 7.35 13.32
CA ILE A 159 -14.88 7.50 12.61
C ILE A 159 -14.82 6.79 11.27
N LEU A 160 -13.75 7.01 10.50
CA LEU A 160 -13.62 6.55 9.12
C LEU A 160 -13.64 5.02 9.01
N LEU A 161 -12.90 4.32 9.88
CA LEU A 161 -12.79 2.85 9.83
C LEU A 161 -14.12 2.16 10.16
N ASN A 162 -14.89 2.67 11.14
CA ASN A 162 -16.22 2.15 11.42
C ASN A 162 -17.15 2.25 10.21
N ARG A 163 -17.13 3.40 9.54
CA ARG A 163 -17.95 3.62 8.33
C ARG A 163 -17.46 2.77 7.15
N ALA A 164 -16.16 2.57 7.03
CA ALA A 164 -15.57 1.68 6.02
C ALA A 164 -15.98 0.22 6.26
N ALA A 165 -15.94 -0.24 7.50
CA ALA A 165 -16.33 -1.60 7.88
C ALA A 165 -17.82 -1.91 7.58
N GLU A 166 -18.70 -0.91 7.72
CA GLU A 166 -20.13 -1.05 7.37
C GLU A 166 -20.39 -1.06 5.86
N ALA A 167 -19.54 -0.38 5.08
CA ALA A 167 -19.83 -0.08 3.67
C ALA A 167 -19.08 -0.98 2.69
N LEU A 168 -17.88 -1.49 3.04
CA LEU A 168 -16.99 -2.18 2.12
C LEU A 168 -17.14 -3.70 2.20
N SER A 169 -17.08 -4.35 1.05
CA SER A 169 -17.09 -5.82 0.93
C SER A 169 -15.68 -6.40 0.80
N VAL A 170 -14.76 -5.68 0.14
CA VAL A 170 -13.35 -6.09 0.03
C VAL A 170 -12.60 -5.87 1.33
N PRO A 171 -11.54 -6.65 1.61
CA PRO A 171 -10.70 -6.41 2.79
C PRO A 171 -10.06 -5.03 2.74
N PHE A 172 -9.87 -4.42 3.92
CA PHE A 172 -9.17 -3.15 4.00
C PHE A 172 -8.22 -3.07 5.20
N VAL A 173 -7.18 -2.27 5.06
CA VAL A 173 -6.23 -1.95 6.12
C VAL A 173 -6.40 -0.50 6.56
N ALA A 174 -6.20 -0.26 7.86
CA ALA A 174 -6.18 1.08 8.42
C ALA A 174 -4.83 1.75 8.20
N SER A 175 -4.82 3.01 7.80
CA SER A 175 -3.62 3.83 7.61
C SER A 175 -3.80 5.20 8.28
N GLY A 176 -2.70 5.76 8.79
CA GLY A 176 -2.70 6.99 9.58
C GLY A 176 -2.69 6.71 11.08
N GLY A 177 -1.68 7.21 11.79
CA GLY A 177 -1.51 7.03 13.23
C GLY A 177 -1.16 5.59 13.68
N MET A 178 -0.92 4.67 12.74
CA MET A 178 -0.62 3.26 13.03
C MET A 178 0.87 3.10 13.31
N ALA A 179 1.23 2.79 14.57
CA ALA A 179 2.63 2.78 15.01
C ALA A 179 3.09 1.49 15.72
N ASN A 180 2.18 0.73 16.32
CA ASN A 180 2.54 -0.41 17.17
C ASN A 180 1.39 -1.44 17.28
N GLY A 181 1.62 -2.48 18.10
CA GLY A 181 0.62 -3.53 18.30
C GLY A 181 -0.71 -3.06 18.92
N ARG A 182 -0.73 -1.96 19.67
CA ARG A 182 -1.98 -1.39 20.22
C ARG A 182 -2.81 -0.75 19.11
N SER A 183 -2.17 0.00 18.19
CA SER A 183 -2.89 0.56 17.04
C SER A 183 -3.37 -0.54 16.08
N LEU A 184 -2.61 -1.63 15.90
CA LEU A 184 -3.10 -2.79 15.17
C LEU A 184 -4.35 -3.41 15.84
N ALA A 185 -4.31 -3.62 17.16
CA ALA A 185 -5.45 -4.17 17.89
C ALA A 185 -6.70 -3.26 17.79
N ALA A 186 -6.50 -1.94 17.89
CA ALA A 186 -7.57 -0.95 17.71
C ALA A 186 -8.14 -0.97 16.28
N ALA A 187 -7.29 -1.03 15.26
CA ALA A 187 -7.72 -1.10 13.86
C ALA A 187 -8.56 -2.37 13.59
N LEU A 188 -8.13 -3.52 14.11
CA LEU A 188 -8.87 -4.77 13.99
C LEU A 188 -10.22 -4.69 14.72
N ALA A 189 -10.27 -4.09 15.91
CA ALA A 189 -11.50 -3.88 16.66
C ALA A 189 -12.49 -2.94 15.94
N LEU A 190 -11.99 -1.98 15.15
CA LEU A 190 -12.78 -1.07 14.32
C LEU A 190 -13.18 -1.68 12.95
N GLY A 191 -12.85 -2.96 12.72
CA GLY A 191 -13.27 -3.71 11.54
C GLY A 191 -12.28 -3.77 10.39
N ALA A 192 -11.08 -3.20 10.51
CA ALA A 192 -10.02 -3.37 9.53
C ALA A 192 -9.43 -4.79 9.56
N ASP A 193 -8.82 -5.23 8.46
CA ASP A 193 -8.14 -6.53 8.34
C ASP A 193 -6.62 -6.46 8.60
N GLY A 194 -6.12 -5.27 8.93
CA GLY A 194 -4.71 -5.01 9.19
C GLY A 194 -4.40 -3.53 9.22
N ILE A 195 -3.12 -3.21 9.17
CA ILE A 195 -2.64 -1.82 9.13
C ILE A 195 -1.66 -1.59 7.99
N ASN A 196 -1.63 -0.34 7.50
CA ASN A 196 -0.60 0.19 6.63
C ASN A 196 0.13 1.29 7.40
N MET A 197 1.46 1.21 7.49
CA MET A 197 2.22 2.10 8.35
C MET A 197 3.57 2.52 7.74
N ARG A 198 4.10 3.62 8.28
CA ARG A 198 5.42 4.19 7.98
C ARG A 198 6.22 4.31 9.29
N SER A 199 6.63 3.16 9.81
CA SER A 199 7.22 3.05 11.16
C SER A 199 8.53 3.82 11.35
N GLU A 200 9.28 4.03 10.28
CA GLU A 200 10.54 4.77 10.32
C GLU A 200 10.32 6.25 10.67
N GLU A 201 9.22 6.84 10.26
CA GLU A 201 8.86 8.22 10.60
C GLU A 201 8.69 8.43 12.11
N HIS A 202 8.16 7.45 12.82
CA HIS A 202 8.00 7.52 14.27
C HIS A 202 9.33 7.43 15.05
N THR A 203 10.32 6.77 14.51
CA THR A 203 11.66 6.73 15.11
C THR A 203 12.42 8.03 14.89
N SER A 204 12.26 8.71 13.78
CA SER A 204 12.89 9.99 13.49
C SER A 204 12.33 11.13 14.33
N GLU A 205 11.03 11.15 14.61
CA GLU A 205 10.39 12.15 15.46
C GLU A 205 10.83 12.05 16.93
N LEU A 206 11.06 10.83 17.41
CA LEU A 206 11.59 10.59 18.77
C LEU A 206 13.06 10.98 18.93
N GLN A 207 13.78 11.23 17.84
CA GLN A 207 15.18 11.65 17.83
C GLN A 207 15.36 13.15 17.61
N SER A 208 14.29 13.88 17.35
CA SER A 208 14.33 15.34 17.27
C SER A 208 14.43 15.90 18.69
N PRO A 209 15.44 16.75 18.99
CA PRO A 209 15.63 17.34 20.32
C PRO A 209 14.51 18.34 20.65
#